data_5d467f37854b99a29219bf5c6d4fd072
#
_entry.id   5d467f37854b99a29219bf5c6d4fd072
#
_cell.length_a   1.000
_cell.length_b   1.000
_cell.length_c   1.000
_cell.angle_alpha   90.00
_cell.angle_beta   90.00
_cell.angle_gamma   90.00
#
_symmetry.space_group_name_H-M   'P 1'
#
loop_
_entity.id
_entity.type
_entity.pdbx_description
1 polymer ?
#
loop_
_entity_poly.entity_id
_entity_poly.type
_entity_poly.pdbx_seq_one_letter_code
_entity_poly.pdbx_strand_id
1 'polypeptide(L)'
;MIPFNKPFMTGKELDYIRQAVESGKISGDGVFTRKCHAWLEEHLGRGRAFLTSSCTDALEAAALLCDLEPGDEVVMPSYTFVSTANAFVLRGARIRFVDSEGDHPNMDARLIEEVITERTRVIVPVHYAGMACDMETIGALALQRGLRVVEDAAQAIDSFHNGQPLGTLGDLAAFSFHETKNVISGEGGSLHVNDSTLVARAEIVREKGTNRSSFFRGEVDKYGWIDVGSSYLPSDVTAAFLFAQLEACQTIQARRRNIWNRYEESLKDLEKSGDLRLPRVPAYATNNAHMFYVVCPSLEVRTALIERLKIEGVLAVFHYQSLHASRFFADRHDGRNLPNADRYTDCLLRLPMFYELSDSQVEHICTVVHRFFR
;
A
#
# COMPACT_ATOMS: atom_id res chain seq x y z
N MET A 1 -16.65 -14.90 -17.77
CA MET A 1 -16.54 -14.43 -16.35
C MET A 1 -15.59 -13.26 -16.31
N ILE A 2 -15.99 -12.15 -15.70
CA ILE A 2 -15.16 -10.97 -15.51
C ILE A 2 -14.33 -11.21 -14.24
N PRO A 3 -12.98 -11.31 -14.32
CA PRO A 3 -12.15 -11.54 -13.14
C PRO A 3 -12.11 -10.30 -12.25
N PHE A 4 -11.79 -10.49 -10.97
CA PHE A 4 -11.61 -9.38 -10.03
C PHE A 4 -10.42 -8.48 -10.41
N ASN A 5 -9.31 -9.09 -10.80
CA ASN A 5 -8.10 -8.43 -11.25
C ASN A 5 -7.49 -9.18 -12.43
N LYS A 6 -6.73 -8.46 -13.26
CA LYS A 6 -5.95 -9.02 -14.36
C LYS A 6 -4.66 -8.20 -14.49
N PRO A 7 -3.47 -8.83 -14.35
CA PRO A 7 -2.20 -8.17 -14.60
C PRO A 7 -2.15 -7.62 -16.03
N PHE A 8 -1.78 -6.36 -16.17
CA PHE A 8 -1.61 -5.71 -17.47
C PHE A 8 -0.15 -5.76 -17.91
N MET A 9 0.08 -6.11 -19.17
CA MET A 9 1.41 -6.14 -19.79
C MET A 9 1.55 -4.98 -20.78
N THR A 10 2.61 -4.18 -20.62
CA THR A 10 2.90 -3.05 -21.51
C THR A 10 3.44 -3.50 -22.87
N GLY A 11 3.98 -4.73 -22.93
CA GLY A 11 4.65 -5.33 -24.08
C GLY A 11 6.17 -5.18 -24.06
N LYS A 12 6.75 -4.41 -23.14
CA LYS A 12 8.21 -4.21 -23.02
C LYS A 12 8.87 -5.14 -21.98
N GLU A 13 8.11 -5.79 -21.14
CA GLU A 13 8.61 -6.55 -19.98
C GLU A 13 9.62 -7.63 -20.40
N LEU A 14 9.27 -8.45 -21.41
CA LEU A 14 10.15 -9.53 -21.87
C LEU A 14 11.42 -9.01 -22.57
N ASP A 15 11.34 -7.88 -23.25
CA ASP A 15 12.51 -7.26 -23.87
C ASP A 15 13.48 -6.72 -22.82
N TYR A 16 12.99 -6.12 -21.74
CA TYR A 16 13.82 -5.63 -20.65
C TYR A 16 14.41 -6.77 -19.82
N ILE A 17 13.64 -7.83 -19.58
CA ILE A 17 14.17 -9.06 -18.95
C ILE A 17 15.29 -9.65 -19.80
N ARG A 18 15.13 -9.74 -21.12
CA ARG A 18 16.22 -10.22 -22.02
C ARG A 18 17.47 -9.36 -21.88
N GLN A 19 17.33 -8.03 -21.90
CA GLN A 19 18.46 -7.09 -21.71
C GLN A 19 19.14 -7.28 -20.34
N ALA A 20 18.37 -7.51 -19.26
CA ALA A 20 18.92 -7.78 -17.94
C ALA A 20 19.77 -9.06 -17.95
N VAL A 21 19.27 -10.12 -18.58
CA VAL A 21 19.99 -11.41 -18.72
C VAL A 21 21.26 -11.24 -19.57
N GLU A 22 21.16 -10.58 -20.73
CA GLU A 22 22.30 -10.34 -21.64
C GLU A 22 23.40 -9.46 -21.01
N SER A 23 23.05 -8.61 -20.04
CA SER A 23 24.03 -7.80 -19.28
C SER A 23 24.97 -8.62 -18.40
N GLY A 24 24.64 -9.90 -18.16
CA GLY A 24 25.40 -10.80 -17.29
C GLY A 24 25.26 -10.55 -15.79
N LYS A 25 24.45 -9.55 -15.36
CA LYS A 25 24.15 -9.27 -13.95
C LYS A 25 22.64 -9.36 -13.68
N ILE A 26 22.20 -10.53 -13.23
CA ILE A 26 20.78 -10.81 -12.92
C ILE A 26 20.42 -10.69 -11.44
N SER A 27 21.42 -10.57 -10.56
CA SER A 27 21.22 -10.28 -9.13
C SER A 27 20.83 -8.82 -8.91
N GLY A 28 20.41 -8.46 -7.70
CA GLY A 28 20.01 -7.09 -7.34
C GLY A 28 21.08 -6.03 -7.62
N ASP A 29 20.65 -4.78 -7.66
CA ASP A 29 21.45 -3.58 -7.94
C ASP A 29 22.10 -3.59 -9.35
N GLY A 30 21.42 -4.21 -10.31
CA GLY A 30 21.76 -4.17 -11.73
C GLY A 30 21.32 -2.86 -12.41
N VAL A 31 21.30 -2.89 -13.72
CA VAL A 31 20.96 -1.72 -14.55
C VAL A 31 19.51 -1.29 -14.34
N PHE A 32 18.58 -2.27 -14.31
CA PHE A 32 17.16 -1.98 -14.18
C PHE A 32 16.78 -1.61 -12.76
N THR A 33 17.43 -2.17 -11.74
CA THR A 33 17.26 -1.72 -10.35
C THR A 33 17.58 -0.22 -10.23
N ARG A 34 18.70 0.23 -10.79
CA ARG A 34 19.07 1.66 -10.77
C ARG A 34 18.09 2.53 -11.55
N LYS A 35 17.57 2.05 -12.68
CA LYS A 35 16.53 2.78 -13.45
C LYS A 35 15.25 2.93 -12.65
N CYS A 36 14.82 1.88 -11.94
CA CYS A 36 13.64 1.94 -11.07
C CYS A 36 13.86 2.92 -9.90
N HIS A 37 15.04 2.88 -9.24
CA HIS A 37 15.35 3.84 -8.18
C HIS A 37 15.28 5.28 -8.70
N ALA A 38 15.94 5.58 -9.83
CA ALA A 38 15.94 6.90 -10.42
C ALA A 38 14.52 7.38 -10.79
N TRP A 39 13.71 6.49 -11.39
CA TRP A 39 12.33 6.82 -11.71
C TRP A 39 11.50 7.14 -10.48
N LEU A 40 11.61 6.32 -9.41
CA LEU A 40 10.89 6.53 -8.16
C LEU A 40 11.34 7.83 -7.47
N GLU A 41 12.63 8.09 -7.41
CA GLU A 41 13.19 9.29 -6.79
C GLU A 41 12.76 10.56 -7.55
N GLU A 42 12.74 10.53 -8.89
CA GLU A 42 12.28 11.63 -9.73
C GLU A 42 10.76 11.83 -9.59
N HIS A 43 9.98 10.75 -9.65
CA HIS A 43 8.53 10.78 -9.55
C HIS A 43 8.02 11.27 -8.20
N LEU A 44 8.68 10.89 -7.11
CA LEU A 44 8.36 11.31 -5.76
C LEU A 44 8.99 12.66 -5.39
N GLY A 45 10.04 13.08 -6.10
CA GLY A 45 10.65 14.41 -5.99
C GLY A 45 11.52 14.63 -4.74
N ARG A 46 11.61 13.64 -3.83
CA ARG A 46 12.50 13.69 -2.64
C ARG A 46 12.81 12.28 -2.13
N GLY A 47 13.74 12.18 -1.18
CA GLY A 47 14.10 10.90 -0.54
C GLY A 47 14.95 9.99 -1.42
N ARG A 48 15.19 8.77 -0.95
CA ARG A 48 15.92 7.71 -1.67
C ARG A 48 15.07 6.47 -1.75
N ALA A 49 15.01 5.88 -2.93
CA ALA A 49 14.27 4.66 -3.19
C ALA A 49 15.18 3.43 -3.15
N PHE A 50 14.74 2.36 -2.50
CA PHE A 50 15.41 1.08 -2.43
C PHE A 50 14.41 -0.03 -2.80
N LEU A 51 14.56 -0.65 -3.96
CA LEU A 51 13.72 -1.80 -4.33
C LEU A 51 13.89 -2.94 -3.34
N THR A 52 12.78 -3.59 -3.01
CA THR A 52 12.70 -4.77 -2.15
C THR A 52 11.95 -5.89 -2.85
N SER A 53 12.09 -7.14 -2.37
CA SER A 53 11.43 -8.31 -2.95
C SER A 53 9.91 -8.29 -2.76
N SER A 54 9.44 -7.53 -1.77
CA SER A 54 8.01 -7.26 -1.50
C SER A 54 7.83 -5.97 -0.72
N CYS A 55 6.60 -5.45 -0.66
CA CYS A 55 6.24 -4.36 0.26
C CYS A 55 6.38 -4.80 1.72
N THR A 56 6.14 -6.07 2.02
CA THR A 56 6.37 -6.64 3.36
C THR A 56 7.83 -6.48 3.77
N ASP A 57 8.77 -6.78 2.89
CA ASP A 57 10.21 -6.58 3.13
C ASP A 57 10.54 -5.09 3.33
N ALA A 58 9.89 -4.19 2.59
CA ALA A 58 10.06 -2.75 2.78
C ALA A 58 9.57 -2.28 4.16
N LEU A 59 8.43 -2.78 4.62
CA LEU A 59 7.90 -2.51 5.97
C LEU A 59 8.79 -3.11 7.07
N GLU A 60 9.29 -4.33 6.89
CA GLU A 60 10.24 -4.97 7.83
C GLU A 60 11.56 -4.19 7.91
N ALA A 61 12.09 -3.75 6.77
CA ALA A 61 13.27 -2.88 6.75
C ALA A 61 13.00 -1.53 7.44
N ALA A 62 11.82 -0.92 7.22
CA ALA A 62 11.42 0.29 7.93
C ALA A 62 11.32 0.06 9.45
N ALA A 63 10.76 -1.07 9.89
CA ALA A 63 10.69 -1.42 11.31
C ALA A 63 12.08 -1.60 11.94
N LEU A 64 13.07 -2.16 11.19
CA LEU A 64 14.47 -2.23 11.61
C LEU A 64 15.10 -0.84 11.76
N LEU A 65 14.82 0.05 10.81
CA LEU A 65 15.34 1.43 10.82
C LEU A 65 14.73 2.30 11.92
N CYS A 66 13.57 1.93 12.44
CA CYS A 66 12.94 2.62 13.57
C CYS A 66 13.54 2.25 14.94
N ASP A 67 14.52 1.36 15.00
CA ASP A 67 15.20 0.92 16.24
C ASP A 67 14.25 0.45 17.35
N LEU A 68 13.20 -0.25 16.96
CA LEU A 68 12.20 -0.74 17.91
C LEU A 68 12.76 -1.84 18.80
N GLU A 69 12.47 -1.71 20.08
CA GLU A 69 12.76 -2.70 21.11
C GLU A 69 11.48 -3.49 21.49
N PRO A 70 11.64 -4.72 22.02
CA PRO A 70 10.49 -5.49 22.51
C PRO A 70 9.69 -4.72 23.55
N GLY A 71 8.39 -4.54 23.27
CA GLY A 71 7.46 -3.80 24.13
C GLY A 71 7.26 -2.33 23.76
N ASP A 72 8.01 -1.79 22.80
CA ASP A 72 7.67 -0.51 22.17
C ASP A 72 6.32 -0.62 21.48
N GLU A 73 5.64 0.51 21.32
CA GLU A 73 4.30 0.56 20.75
C GLU A 73 4.30 1.24 19.38
N VAL A 74 3.48 0.68 18.47
CA VAL A 74 3.27 1.19 17.12
C VAL A 74 1.79 1.42 16.91
N VAL A 75 1.43 2.63 16.50
CA VAL A 75 0.05 3.04 16.24
C VAL A 75 -0.26 2.85 14.77
N MET A 76 -1.37 2.17 14.43
CA MET A 76 -1.81 1.93 13.06
C MET A 76 -3.32 1.67 12.98
N PRO A 77 -3.94 1.75 11.77
CA PRO A 77 -5.34 1.37 11.62
C PRO A 77 -5.52 -0.14 11.83
N SER A 78 -6.69 -0.53 12.35
CA SER A 78 -7.05 -1.94 12.43
C SER A 78 -7.49 -2.52 11.08
N TYR A 79 -8.11 -1.70 10.24
CA TYR A 79 -8.57 -2.12 8.92
C TYR A 79 -7.44 -1.99 7.89
N THR A 80 -6.54 -2.96 7.89
CA THR A 80 -5.39 -3.02 6.97
C THR A 80 -4.99 -4.46 6.67
N PHE A 81 -4.03 -4.64 5.75
CA PHE A 81 -3.43 -5.94 5.48
C PHE A 81 -2.47 -6.35 6.62
N VAL A 82 -2.36 -7.64 6.85
CA VAL A 82 -1.57 -8.20 7.97
C VAL A 82 -0.09 -7.80 7.93
N SER A 83 0.49 -7.56 6.75
CA SER A 83 1.92 -7.18 6.61
C SER A 83 2.23 -5.87 7.31
N THR A 84 1.29 -4.92 7.33
CA THR A 84 1.45 -3.64 8.04
C THR A 84 1.77 -3.86 9.52
N ALA A 85 1.06 -4.79 10.18
CA ALA A 85 1.29 -5.10 11.58
C ALA A 85 2.47 -6.07 11.79
N ASN A 86 2.57 -7.11 10.95
CA ASN A 86 3.58 -8.16 11.10
C ASN A 86 5.01 -7.61 11.10
N ALA A 87 5.33 -6.64 10.25
CA ALA A 87 6.65 -6.04 10.18
C ALA A 87 7.16 -5.54 11.54
N PHE A 88 6.26 -4.94 12.32
CA PHE A 88 6.57 -4.40 13.64
C PHE A 88 6.45 -5.47 14.75
N VAL A 89 5.49 -6.39 14.63
CA VAL A 89 5.35 -7.53 15.56
C VAL A 89 6.60 -8.40 15.54
N LEU A 90 7.24 -8.61 14.39
CA LEU A 90 8.51 -9.34 14.27
C LEU A 90 9.65 -8.69 15.05
N ARG A 91 9.56 -7.39 15.36
CA ARG A 91 10.48 -6.65 16.24
C ARG A 91 10.09 -6.70 17.71
N GLY A 92 9.01 -7.41 18.06
CA GLY A 92 8.49 -7.47 19.42
C GLY A 92 7.66 -6.25 19.83
N ALA A 93 7.30 -5.39 18.87
CA ALA A 93 6.45 -4.24 19.13
C ALA A 93 5.01 -4.66 19.47
N ARG A 94 4.35 -3.85 20.29
CA ARG A 94 2.92 -3.93 20.57
C ARG A 94 2.16 -3.00 19.65
N ILE A 95 1.13 -3.52 19.01
CA ILE A 95 0.31 -2.71 18.12
C ILE A 95 -0.82 -2.04 18.89
N ARG A 96 -0.96 -0.73 18.71
CA ARG A 96 -2.07 0.10 19.19
C ARG A 96 -2.94 0.46 18.02
N PHE A 97 -4.08 -0.23 17.91
CA PHE A 97 -4.99 0.02 16.79
C PHE A 97 -5.81 1.29 16.98
N VAL A 98 -5.98 2.03 15.88
CA VAL A 98 -6.88 3.18 15.76
C VAL A 98 -8.03 2.79 14.86
N ASP A 99 -9.24 3.30 15.14
CA ASP A 99 -10.40 3.09 14.29
C ASP A 99 -10.27 3.82 12.94
N SER A 100 -11.07 3.42 11.99
CA SER A 100 -11.18 4.08 10.69
C SER A 100 -12.09 5.29 10.76
N GLU A 101 -11.98 6.18 9.77
CA GLU A 101 -12.93 7.28 9.57
C GLU A 101 -14.35 6.74 9.26
N GLY A 102 -15.35 7.56 9.56
CA GLY A 102 -16.75 7.18 9.35
C GLY A 102 -17.18 7.10 7.89
N ASP A 103 -16.50 7.77 6.98
CA ASP A 103 -16.84 7.89 5.56
C ASP A 103 -15.82 7.29 4.62
N HIS A 104 -14.61 6.95 5.07
CA HIS A 104 -13.61 6.21 4.32
C HIS A 104 -12.74 5.32 5.24
N PRO A 105 -12.10 4.25 4.71
CA PRO A 105 -11.40 3.26 5.54
C PRO A 105 -10.05 3.70 6.15
N ASN A 106 -9.51 4.86 5.81
CA ASN A 106 -8.28 5.36 6.42
C ASN A 106 -8.45 5.54 7.93
N MET A 107 -7.34 5.49 8.67
CA MET A 107 -7.35 5.72 10.11
C MET A 107 -7.87 7.12 10.47
N ASP A 108 -8.65 7.21 11.53
CA ASP A 108 -9.08 8.50 12.08
C ASP A 108 -7.93 9.15 12.85
N ALA A 109 -7.30 10.14 12.25
CA ALA A 109 -6.16 10.82 12.83
C ALA A 109 -6.47 11.51 14.17
N ARG A 110 -7.72 11.88 14.43
CA ARG A 110 -8.18 12.51 15.68
C ARG A 110 -8.11 11.57 16.88
N LEU A 111 -8.18 10.26 16.63
CA LEU A 111 -8.15 9.24 17.68
C LEU A 111 -6.72 8.77 18.03
N ILE A 112 -5.69 9.20 17.27
CA ILE A 112 -4.31 8.74 17.47
C ILE A 112 -3.81 9.16 18.87
N GLU A 113 -4.10 10.39 19.30
CA GLU A 113 -3.60 10.90 20.59
C GLU A 113 -4.12 10.08 21.77
N GLU A 114 -5.32 9.52 21.70
CA GLU A 114 -5.93 8.70 22.75
C GLU A 114 -5.17 7.38 23.01
N VAL A 115 -4.40 6.92 22.02
CA VAL A 115 -3.69 5.61 22.10
C VAL A 115 -2.18 5.75 22.30
N ILE A 116 -1.64 6.96 22.19
CA ILE A 116 -0.22 7.24 22.42
C ILE A 116 0.11 7.07 23.91
N THR A 117 1.21 6.37 24.17
CA THR A 117 1.80 6.24 25.50
C THR A 117 3.28 6.64 25.46
N GLU A 118 3.95 6.60 26.61
CA GLU A 118 5.40 6.82 26.69
C GLU A 118 6.23 5.76 25.93
N ARG A 119 5.62 4.61 25.60
CA ARG A 119 6.24 3.54 24.82
C ARG A 119 6.01 3.66 23.31
N THR A 120 5.14 4.54 22.89
CA THR A 120 4.88 4.74 21.46
C THR A 120 6.13 5.29 20.76
N ARG A 121 6.50 4.71 19.62
CA ARG A 121 7.66 5.10 18.82
C ARG A 121 7.30 5.45 17.39
N VAL A 122 6.29 4.80 16.83
CA VAL A 122 5.97 4.90 15.40
C VAL A 122 4.46 5.04 15.20
N ILE A 123 4.09 5.87 14.23
CA ILE A 123 2.73 5.90 13.65
C ILE A 123 2.84 5.36 12.22
N VAL A 124 1.95 4.43 11.85
CA VAL A 124 1.91 3.81 10.52
C VAL A 124 0.55 4.10 9.86
N PRO A 125 0.40 5.25 9.17
CA PRO A 125 -0.77 5.47 8.33
C PRO A 125 -0.77 4.52 7.14
N VAL A 126 -1.95 4.01 6.78
CA VAL A 126 -2.16 3.18 5.59
C VAL A 126 -3.03 3.94 4.62
N HIS A 127 -2.52 4.24 3.44
CA HIS A 127 -3.24 5.00 2.40
C HIS A 127 -4.19 4.08 1.63
N TYR A 128 -5.31 3.74 2.28
CA TYR A 128 -6.26 2.78 1.73
C TYR A 128 -6.86 3.24 0.40
N ALA A 129 -6.96 2.32 -0.55
CA ALA A 129 -7.44 2.55 -1.92
C ALA A 129 -6.63 3.61 -2.69
N GLY A 130 -5.42 3.94 -2.23
CA GLY A 130 -4.58 5.00 -2.80
C GLY A 130 -5.03 6.41 -2.43
N MET A 131 -5.85 6.56 -1.40
CA MET A 131 -6.28 7.85 -0.87
C MET A 131 -5.48 8.21 0.38
N ALA A 132 -5.07 9.46 0.50
CA ALA A 132 -4.27 9.91 1.62
C ALA A 132 -5.01 9.79 2.96
N CYS A 133 -4.30 9.37 4.03
CA CYS A 133 -4.67 9.71 5.39
C CYS A 133 -4.52 11.22 5.61
N ASP A 134 -5.07 11.76 6.70
CA ASP A 134 -4.82 13.13 7.13
C ASP A 134 -3.37 13.27 7.65
N MET A 135 -2.45 13.42 6.69
CA MET A 135 -1.02 13.50 6.97
C MET A 135 -0.61 14.79 7.67
N GLU A 136 -1.41 15.85 7.58
CA GLU A 136 -1.16 17.10 8.29
C GLU A 136 -1.33 16.89 9.79
N THR A 137 -2.47 16.32 10.21
CA THR A 137 -2.73 16.00 11.63
C THR A 137 -1.74 14.96 12.16
N ILE A 138 -1.47 13.89 11.38
CA ILE A 138 -0.54 12.83 11.77
C ILE A 138 0.89 13.38 11.93
N GLY A 139 1.37 14.15 10.97
CA GLY A 139 2.71 14.73 11.00
C GLY A 139 2.92 15.73 12.15
N ALA A 140 1.92 16.59 12.39
CA ALA A 140 1.95 17.54 13.51
C ALA A 140 2.03 16.82 14.86
N LEU A 141 1.22 15.77 15.05
CA LEU A 141 1.23 14.97 16.27
C LEU A 141 2.54 14.19 16.44
N ALA A 142 3.04 13.58 15.36
CA ALA A 142 4.30 12.86 15.39
C ALA A 142 5.47 13.78 15.78
N LEU A 143 5.54 14.97 15.19
CA LEU A 143 6.55 15.96 15.53
C LEU A 143 6.46 16.41 17.01
N GLN A 144 5.24 16.69 17.50
CA GLN A 144 5.01 17.10 18.89
C GLN A 144 5.44 16.02 19.90
N ARG A 145 5.25 14.74 19.57
CA ARG A 145 5.51 13.61 20.45
C ARG A 145 6.89 12.94 20.20
N GLY A 146 7.66 13.42 19.23
CA GLY A 146 8.94 12.82 18.84
C GLY A 146 8.83 11.41 18.28
N LEU A 147 7.75 11.14 17.53
CA LEU A 147 7.46 9.82 16.93
C LEU A 147 7.89 9.79 15.47
N ARG A 148 8.28 8.62 14.99
CA ARG A 148 8.51 8.40 13.56
C ARG A 148 7.20 8.11 12.85
N VAL A 149 7.14 8.47 11.56
CA VAL A 149 6.03 8.14 10.68
C VAL A 149 6.52 7.22 9.56
N VAL A 150 5.89 6.05 9.43
CA VAL A 150 6.14 5.08 8.35
C VAL A 150 4.88 4.95 7.52
N GLU A 151 4.87 5.50 6.30
CA GLU A 151 3.71 5.41 5.42
C GLU A 151 3.61 4.01 4.80
N ASP A 152 2.53 3.28 5.08
CA ASP A 152 2.16 2.14 4.24
C ASP A 152 1.49 2.68 2.98
N ALA A 153 2.32 2.89 1.97
CA ALA A 153 1.96 3.41 0.65
C ALA A 153 1.75 2.28 -0.38
N ALA A 154 1.48 1.04 0.09
CA ALA A 154 1.32 -0.14 -0.77
C ALA A 154 0.26 0.02 -1.87
N GLN A 155 -0.65 0.97 -1.75
CA GLN A 155 -1.72 1.25 -2.71
C GLN A 155 -1.60 2.67 -3.32
N ALA A 156 -0.54 3.41 -3.02
CA ALA A 156 -0.51 4.86 -3.15
C ALA A 156 0.40 5.43 -4.25
N ILE A 157 0.96 4.60 -5.13
CA ILE A 157 1.75 5.11 -6.28
C ILE A 157 0.90 6.11 -7.10
N ASP A 158 1.48 7.28 -7.46
CA ASP A 158 0.79 8.36 -8.19
C ASP A 158 -0.43 8.93 -7.44
N SER A 159 -0.37 8.97 -6.10
CA SER A 159 -1.36 9.61 -5.22
C SER A 159 -0.73 10.75 -4.44
N PHE A 160 -1.55 11.72 -4.05
CA PHE A 160 -1.07 12.98 -3.47
C PHE A 160 -1.93 13.40 -2.28
N HIS A 161 -1.30 14.06 -1.31
CA HIS A 161 -1.91 14.82 -0.23
C HIS A 161 -1.57 16.30 -0.39
N ASN A 162 -2.55 17.16 -0.62
CA ASN A 162 -2.35 18.61 -0.88
C ASN A 162 -1.25 18.88 -1.94
N GLY A 163 -1.20 18.07 -3.00
CA GLY A 163 -0.20 18.19 -4.08
C GLY A 163 1.17 17.57 -3.78
N GLN A 164 1.41 17.03 -2.60
CA GLN A 164 2.64 16.31 -2.25
C GLN A 164 2.46 14.80 -2.46
N PRO A 165 3.39 14.10 -3.12
CA PRO A 165 3.28 12.66 -3.35
C PRO A 165 3.20 11.87 -2.05
N LEU A 166 2.29 10.89 -1.97
CA LEU A 166 2.27 9.94 -0.85
C LEU A 166 3.53 9.09 -0.85
N GLY A 167 4.00 8.74 0.34
CA GLY A 167 5.29 8.10 0.56
C GLY A 167 6.43 9.10 0.78
N THR A 168 6.14 10.43 0.76
CA THR A 168 7.13 11.48 0.99
C THR A 168 6.84 12.37 2.21
N LEU A 169 5.80 12.05 2.96
CA LEU A 169 5.29 12.86 4.07
C LEU A 169 5.78 12.36 5.43
N GLY A 170 6.04 11.06 5.55
CA GLY A 170 6.67 10.45 6.73
C GLY A 170 8.20 10.36 6.61
N ASP A 171 8.84 9.76 7.62
CA ASP A 171 10.29 9.49 7.64
C ASP A 171 10.66 8.40 6.63
N LEU A 172 9.79 7.39 6.54
CA LEU A 172 9.93 6.20 5.70
C LEU A 172 8.59 5.88 5.02
N ALA A 173 8.65 5.19 3.88
CA ALA A 173 7.45 4.65 3.25
C ALA A 173 7.72 3.31 2.56
N ALA A 174 6.66 2.50 2.42
CA ALA A 174 6.72 1.22 1.73
C ALA A 174 5.72 1.18 0.58
N PHE A 175 6.20 0.93 -0.64
CA PHE A 175 5.38 0.74 -1.84
C PHE A 175 5.30 -0.73 -2.24
N SER A 176 4.22 -1.11 -2.90
CA SER A 176 4.00 -2.47 -3.39
C SER A 176 3.86 -2.49 -4.92
N PHE A 177 4.52 -3.48 -5.52
CA PHE A 177 4.42 -3.80 -6.95
C PHE A 177 3.92 -5.24 -7.17
N HIS A 178 3.16 -5.77 -6.19
CA HIS A 178 2.46 -7.04 -6.32
C HIS A 178 1.48 -7.00 -7.51
N GLU A 179 1.18 -8.16 -8.12
CA GLU A 179 0.34 -8.26 -9.34
C GLU A 179 -1.05 -7.61 -9.24
N THR A 180 -1.54 -7.35 -8.03
CA THR A 180 -2.84 -6.68 -7.79
C THR A 180 -2.75 -5.16 -7.77
N LYS A 181 -1.56 -4.58 -7.86
CA LYS A 181 -1.33 -3.13 -7.78
C LYS A 181 -1.51 -2.45 -9.14
N ASN A 182 -1.43 -1.11 -9.14
CA ASN A 182 -1.56 -0.32 -10.36
C ASN A 182 -0.37 -0.53 -11.30
N VAL A 183 0.82 -0.52 -10.73
CA VAL A 183 2.11 -0.80 -11.36
C VAL A 183 2.66 -2.07 -10.73
N ILE A 184 3.07 -3.04 -11.53
CA ILE A 184 3.29 -4.42 -11.06
C ILE A 184 4.68 -4.96 -11.46
N SER A 185 5.15 -5.96 -10.70
CA SER A 185 6.31 -6.80 -11.05
C SER A 185 6.11 -8.29 -10.71
N GLY A 186 4.84 -8.69 -10.53
CA GLY A 186 4.48 -10.00 -9.97
C GLY A 186 4.56 -9.93 -8.44
N GLU A 187 5.74 -10.03 -7.90
CA GLU A 187 6.11 -9.66 -6.53
C GLU A 187 7.15 -8.53 -6.58
N GLY A 188 7.09 -7.61 -5.62
CA GLY A 188 8.03 -6.52 -5.51
C GLY A 188 7.55 -5.41 -4.59
N GLY A 189 8.48 -4.60 -4.14
CA GLY A 189 8.23 -3.42 -3.32
C GLY A 189 9.36 -2.41 -3.40
N SER A 190 9.20 -1.31 -2.69
CA SER A 190 10.24 -0.31 -2.50
C SER A 190 10.14 0.29 -1.11
N LEU A 191 11.25 0.33 -0.40
CA LEU A 191 11.42 1.21 0.75
C LEU A 191 11.81 2.59 0.22
N HIS A 192 11.09 3.61 0.63
CA HIS A 192 11.44 5.01 0.39
C HIS A 192 11.88 5.68 1.69
N VAL A 193 13.04 6.30 1.67
CA VAL A 193 13.69 6.88 2.86
C VAL A 193 13.76 8.40 2.70
N ASN A 194 12.93 9.11 3.45
CA ASN A 194 12.84 10.57 3.42
C ASN A 194 13.78 11.22 4.45
N ASP A 195 14.00 10.55 5.60
CA ASP A 195 15.02 10.98 6.58
C ASP A 195 16.42 10.63 6.07
N SER A 196 17.17 11.65 5.64
CA SER A 196 18.50 11.48 5.07
C SER A 196 19.49 10.81 6.03
N THR A 197 19.27 10.86 7.32
CA THR A 197 20.14 10.22 8.35
C THR A 197 20.04 8.71 8.31
N LEU A 198 18.93 8.16 7.79
CA LEU A 198 18.67 6.72 7.69
C LEU A 198 19.15 6.09 6.38
N VAL A 199 19.50 6.89 5.35
CA VAL A 199 19.81 6.39 4.00
C VAL A 199 20.97 5.38 3.99
N ALA A 200 22.08 5.70 4.65
CA ALA A 200 23.25 4.82 4.70
C ALA A 200 22.91 3.49 5.41
N ARG A 201 22.15 3.56 6.49
CA ARG A 201 21.73 2.37 7.24
C ARG A 201 20.71 1.54 6.47
N ALA A 202 19.80 2.18 5.72
CA ALA A 202 18.83 1.49 4.87
C ALA A 202 19.51 0.61 3.80
N GLU A 203 20.59 1.10 3.21
CA GLU A 203 21.43 0.35 2.28
C GLU A 203 22.01 -0.92 2.94
N ILE A 204 22.52 -0.79 4.15
CA ILE A 204 23.09 -1.90 4.95
C ILE A 204 22.01 -2.91 5.34
N VAL A 205 20.91 -2.47 5.93
CA VAL A 205 19.78 -3.31 6.36
C VAL A 205 19.23 -4.09 5.18
N ARG A 206 19.07 -3.45 4.02
CA ARG A 206 18.57 -4.07 2.80
C ARG A 206 19.50 -5.17 2.28
N GLU A 207 20.82 -5.04 2.51
CA GLU A 207 21.83 -5.97 2.01
C GLU A 207 22.46 -6.81 3.13
N LYS A 208 21.62 -7.50 3.90
CA LYS A 208 22.01 -8.50 4.92
C LYS A 208 22.83 -7.93 6.10
N GLY A 209 22.69 -6.64 6.37
CA GLY A 209 23.47 -5.99 7.44
C GLY A 209 24.94 -5.75 7.06
N THR A 210 25.28 -5.77 5.76
CA THR A 210 26.64 -5.58 5.28
C THR A 210 26.84 -4.20 4.62
N ASN A 211 28.04 -3.65 4.73
CA ASN A 211 28.44 -2.43 4.01
C ASN A 211 29.03 -2.72 2.61
N ARG A 212 28.51 -3.76 1.95
CA ARG A 212 29.01 -4.20 0.63
C ARG A 212 28.89 -3.13 -0.43
N SER A 213 27.82 -2.33 -0.43
CA SER A 213 27.64 -1.24 -1.38
C SER A 213 28.74 -0.17 -1.24
N SER A 214 29.10 0.19 -0.01
CA SER A 214 30.24 1.09 0.27
C SER A 214 31.58 0.53 -0.23
N PHE A 215 31.78 -0.77 -0.12
CA PHE A 215 32.98 -1.42 -0.67
C PHE A 215 33.04 -1.28 -2.20
N PHE A 216 31.95 -1.53 -2.91
CA PHE A 216 31.95 -1.37 -4.38
C PHE A 216 32.08 0.08 -4.85
N ARG A 217 31.75 1.06 -4.01
CA ARG A 217 32.01 2.47 -4.28
C ARG A 217 33.44 2.90 -3.89
N GLY A 218 34.24 2.01 -3.29
CA GLY A 218 35.61 2.32 -2.84
C GLY A 218 35.68 3.16 -1.57
N GLU A 219 34.62 3.22 -0.78
CA GLU A 219 34.54 3.97 0.47
C GLU A 219 35.18 3.22 1.65
N VAL A 220 35.31 1.91 1.53
CA VAL A 220 35.92 1.01 2.52
C VAL A 220 36.76 -0.05 1.83
N ASP A 221 37.85 -0.49 2.48
CA ASP A 221 38.77 -1.50 1.93
C ASP A 221 38.22 -2.91 1.91
N LYS A 222 37.31 -3.22 2.82
CA LYS A 222 36.63 -4.52 2.96
C LYS A 222 35.19 -4.30 3.42
N TYR A 223 34.30 -5.20 3.00
CA TYR A 223 32.96 -5.23 3.56
C TYR A 223 32.85 -6.32 4.62
N GLY A 224 31.93 -6.12 5.57
CA GLY A 224 31.68 -7.03 6.65
C GLY A 224 30.23 -6.93 7.13
N TRP A 225 29.89 -7.77 8.11
CA TRP A 225 28.63 -7.69 8.82
C TRP A 225 28.74 -6.61 9.90
N ILE A 226 27.96 -5.53 9.76
CA ILE A 226 28.09 -4.32 10.59
C ILE A 226 26.77 -3.90 11.26
N ASP A 227 25.63 -4.45 10.81
CA ASP A 227 24.32 -4.21 11.41
C ASP A 227 23.43 -5.43 11.19
N VAL A 228 22.25 -5.44 11.83
CA VAL A 228 21.20 -6.40 11.51
C VAL A 228 20.60 -6.05 10.12
N GLY A 229 20.22 -7.07 9.36
CA GLY A 229 19.60 -6.90 8.06
C GLY A 229 19.12 -8.21 7.47
N SER A 230 18.55 -8.15 6.30
CA SER A 230 18.09 -9.34 5.57
C SER A 230 18.32 -9.21 4.06
N SER A 231 18.02 -10.27 3.32
CA SER A 231 18.16 -10.30 1.87
C SER A 231 16.91 -9.71 1.21
N TYR A 232 16.78 -8.39 1.28
CA TYR A 232 15.60 -7.71 0.75
C TYR A 232 15.70 -7.33 -0.73
N LEU A 233 16.85 -7.53 -1.39
CA LEU A 233 17.05 -7.15 -2.77
C LEU A 233 16.26 -8.04 -3.73
N PRO A 234 15.46 -7.48 -4.66
CA PRO A 234 14.91 -8.24 -5.77
C PRO A 234 16.00 -8.54 -6.82
N SER A 235 15.75 -9.50 -7.70
CA SER A 235 16.61 -9.72 -8.87
C SER A 235 16.49 -8.56 -9.87
N ASP A 236 17.52 -8.35 -10.69
CA ASP A 236 17.44 -7.36 -11.78
C ASP A 236 16.45 -7.79 -12.89
N VAL A 237 16.10 -9.06 -12.95
CA VAL A 237 15.02 -9.59 -13.80
C VAL A 237 13.65 -9.04 -13.35
N THR A 238 13.38 -9.07 -12.03
CA THR A 238 12.17 -8.46 -11.46
C THR A 238 12.15 -6.94 -11.66
N ALA A 239 13.30 -6.28 -11.47
CA ALA A 239 13.43 -4.85 -11.71
C ALA A 239 13.24 -4.47 -13.18
N ALA A 240 13.67 -5.32 -14.12
CA ALA A 240 13.44 -5.11 -15.55
C ALA A 240 11.95 -5.18 -15.92
N PHE A 241 11.22 -6.15 -15.35
CA PHE A 241 9.77 -6.20 -15.49
C PHE A 241 9.12 -4.92 -14.94
N LEU A 242 9.48 -4.55 -13.71
CA LEU A 242 8.96 -3.36 -13.03
C LEU A 242 9.21 -2.09 -13.84
N PHE A 243 10.40 -1.93 -14.39
CA PHE A 243 10.76 -0.71 -15.12
C PHE A 243 9.87 -0.47 -16.34
N ALA A 244 9.48 -1.53 -17.07
CA ALA A 244 8.52 -1.44 -18.17
C ALA A 244 7.16 -0.90 -17.72
N GLN A 245 6.73 -1.30 -16.53
CA GLN A 245 5.48 -0.85 -15.93
C GLN A 245 5.58 0.61 -15.43
N LEU A 246 6.70 0.99 -14.81
CA LEU A 246 6.95 2.36 -14.33
C LEU A 246 6.95 3.36 -15.49
N GLU A 247 7.57 3.04 -16.62
CA GLU A 247 7.52 3.88 -17.84
C GLU A 247 6.08 4.10 -18.35
N ALA A 248 5.18 3.13 -18.14
CA ALA A 248 3.79 3.21 -18.57
C ALA A 248 2.85 3.76 -17.48
N CYS A 249 3.36 4.15 -16.31
CA CYS A 249 2.58 4.51 -15.13
C CYS A 249 1.45 5.50 -15.47
N GLN A 250 1.73 6.60 -16.15
CA GLN A 250 0.74 7.63 -16.48
C GLN A 250 -0.39 7.07 -17.39
N THR A 251 -0.04 6.23 -18.35
CA THR A 251 -1.03 5.58 -19.24
C THR A 251 -1.93 4.63 -18.44
N ILE A 252 -1.34 3.84 -17.57
CA ILE A 252 -2.05 2.90 -16.68
C ILE A 252 -3.01 3.68 -15.77
N GLN A 253 -2.52 4.73 -15.13
CA GLN A 253 -3.30 5.55 -14.20
C GLN A 253 -4.46 6.28 -14.90
N ALA A 254 -4.22 6.84 -16.08
CA ALA A 254 -5.28 7.49 -16.85
C ALA A 254 -6.44 6.53 -17.18
N ARG A 255 -6.11 5.29 -17.62
CA ARG A 255 -7.14 4.27 -17.91
C ARG A 255 -7.88 3.84 -16.64
N ARG A 256 -7.17 3.61 -15.53
CA ARG A 256 -7.78 3.21 -14.25
C ARG A 256 -8.72 4.31 -13.73
N ARG A 257 -8.31 5.58 -13.77
CA ARG A 257 -9.16 6.72 -13.39
C ARG A 257 -10.42 6.81 -14.26
N ASN A 258 -10.31 6.54 -15.57
CA ASN A 258 -11.49 6.50 -16.45
C ASN A 258 -12.50 5.42 -16.02
N ILE A 259 -12.02 4.20 -15.69
CA ILE A 259 -12.87 3.10 -15.21
C ILE A 259 -13.52 3.48 -13.88
N TRP A 260 -12.74 4.05 -12.95
CA TRP A 260 -13.21 4.45 -11.64
C TRP A 260 -14.33 5.49 -11.72
N ASN A 261 -14.14 6.53 -12.55
CA ASN A 261 -15.14 7.59 -12.76
C ASN A 261 -16.44 7.04 -13.38
N ARG A 262 -16.35 6.03 -14.25
CA ARG A 262 -17.54 5.36 -14.78
C ARG A 262 -18.34 4.61 -13.73
N TYR A 263 -17.66 3.91 -12.83
CA TYR A 263 -18.32 3.27 -11.69
C TYR A 263 -19.03 4.31 -10.81
N GLU A 264 -18.33 5.37 -10.43
CA GLU A 264 -18.87 6.46 -9.60
C GLU A 264 -20.11 7.07 -10.24
N GLU A 265 -20.02 7.48 -11.50
CA GLU A 265 -21.14 8.09 -12.22
C GLU A 265 -22.31 7.13 -12.35
N SER A 266 -22.04 5.84 -12.63
CA SER A 266 -23.10 4.86 -12.84
C SER A 266 -23.80 4.45 -11.53
N LEU A 267 -23.14 4.51 -10.39
CA LEU A 267 -23.70 4.02 -9.10
C LEU A 267 -24.16 5.14 -8.15
N LYS A 268 -23.95 6.42 -8.51
CA LYS A 268 -24.30 7.57 -7.66
C LYS A 268 -25.77 7.64 -7.24
N ASP A 269 -26.68 7.11 -8.04
CA ASP A 269 -28.10 7.11 -7.72
C ASP A 269 -28.43 6.14 -6.60
N LEU A 270 -27.72 5.02 -6.48
CA LEU A 270 -27.82 4.09 -5.35
C LEU A 270 -27.27 4.70 -4.06
N GLU A 271 -26.27 5.56 -4.13
CA GLU A 271 -25.82 6.32 -2.96
C GLU A 271 -26.88 7.34 -2.54
N LYS A 272 -27.49 8.06 -3.47
CA LYS A 272 -28.56 9.05 -3.16
C LYS A 272 -29.81 8.40 -2.54
N SER A 273 -30.15 7.19 -2.94
CA SER A 273 -31.25 6.42 -2.34
C SER A 273 -30.88 5.79 -0.99
N GLY A 274 -29.60 5.77 -0.63
CA GLY A 274 -29.12 5.19 0.63
C GLY A 274 -28.90 3.68 0.58
N ASP A 275 -28.99 3.07 -0.60
CA ASP A 275 -28.82 1.62 -0.80
C ASP A 275 -27.38 1.15 -0.56
N LEU A 276 -26.40 1.99 -0.87
CA LEU A 276 -24.98 1.75 -0.63
C LEU A 276 -24.25 3.10 -0.45
N ARG A 277 -22.97 3.03 -0.05
CA ARG A 277 -22.07 4.20 -0.06
C ARG A 277 -20.95 3.98 -1.06
N LEU A 278 -20.58 5.03 -1.79
CA LEU A 278 -19.45 5.07 -2.70
C LEU A 278 -18.16 5.50 -1.99
N PRO A 279 -16.97 5.30 -2.61
CA PRO A 279 -15.72 5.75 -2.03
C PRO A 279 -15.70 7.29 -1.89
N ARG A 280 -15.37 7.76 -0.71
CA ARG A 280 -15.14 9.18 -0.44
C ARG A 280 -13.67 9.52 -0.62
N VAL A 281 -13.39 10.45 -1.52
CA VAL A 281 -12.04 11.03 -1.67
C VAL A 281 -11.99 12.29 -0.81
N PRO A 282 -11.15 12.34 0.24
CA PRO A 282 -10.98 13.55 1.05
C PRO A 282 -10.51 14.73 0.21
N ALA A 283 -10.89 15.95 0.56
CA ALA A 283 -10.55 17.15 -0.21
C ALA A 283 -9.04 17.40 -0.34
N TYR A 284 -8.26 16.92 0.63
CA TYR A 284 -6.79 16.99 0.62
C TYR A 284 -6.14 15.86 -0.16
N ALA A 285 -6.90 14.85 -0.61
CA ALA A 285 -6.38 13.65 -1.28
C ALA A 285 -6.70 13.64 -2.76
N THR A 286 -5.84 13.00 -3.55
CA THR A 286 -6.18 12.53 -4.89
C THR A 286 -6.56 11.06 -4.86
N ASN A 287 -7.11 10.57 -5.99
CA ASN A 287 -7.46 9.17 -6.19
C ASN A 287 -6.64 8.61 -7.37
N ASN A 288 -5.83 7.58 -7.10
CA ASN A 288 -5.08 6.86 -8.13
C ASN A 288 -5.85 5.69 -8.74
N ALA A 289 -7.13 5.55 -8.40
CA ALA A 289 -7.98 4.46 -8.87
C ALA A 289 -7.37 3.06 -8.63
N HIS A 290 -6.75 2.85 -7.45
CA HIS A 290 -6.22 1.54 -7.08
C HIS A 290 -7.32 0.48 -7.03
N MET A 291 -8.49 0.84 -6.50
CA MET A 291 -9.67 -0.02 -6.46
C MET A 291 -10.93 0.83 -6.54
N PHE A 292 -12.04 0.21 -6.94
CA PHE A 292 -13.37 0.74 -6.70
C PHE A 292 -14.10 -0.19 -5.71
N TYR A 293 -14.67 0.39 -4.66
CA TYR A 293 -15.42 -0.34 -3.66
C TYR A 293 -16.77 0.30 -3.40
N VAL A 294 -17.69 -0.47 -2.84
CA VAL A 294 -18.95 0.03 -2.29
C VAL A 294 -19.07 -0.47 -0.85
N VAL A 295 -19.75 0.29 0.00
CA VAL A 295 -20.05 -0.12 1.36
C VAL A 295 -21.54 -0.39 1.45
N CYS A 296 -21.89 -1.66 1.62
CA CYS A 296 -23.26 -2.14 1.76
C CYS A 296 -23.84 -1.79 3.13
N PRO A 297 -25.16 -1.81 3.30
CA PRO A 297 -25.80 -1.52 4.59
C PRO A 297 -25.50 -2.56 5.69
N SER A 298 -25.28 -3.82 5.33
CA SER A 298 -24.97 -4.91 6.27
C SER A 298 -24.13 -6.01 5.62
N LEU A 299 -23.61 -6.91 6.46
CA LEU A 299 -22.87 -8.12 6.04
C LEU A 299 -23.73 -9.03 5.13
N GLU A 300 -25.01 -9.19 5.46
CA GLU A 300 -25.94 -10.02 4.70
C GLU A 300 -26.14 -9.45 3.29
N VAL A 301 -26.35 -8.13 3.17
CA VAL A 301 -26.51 -7.45 1.88
C VAL A 301 -25.22 -7.55 1.07
N ARG A 302 -24.04 -7.32 1.68
CA ARG A 302 -22.75 -7.47 1.02
C ARG A 302 -22.55 -8.89 0.48
N THR A 303 -22.87 -9.91 1.30
CA THR A 303 -22.71 -11.32 0.94
C THR A 303 -23.66 -11.70 -0.20
N ALA A 304 -24.92 -11.30 -0.12
CA ALA A 304 -25.91 -11.55 -1.17
C ALA A 304 -25.53 -10.86 -2.50
N LEU A 305 -24.98 -9.63 -2.44
CA LEU A 305 -24.51 -8.93 -3.63
C LEU A 305 -23.31 -9.64 -4.28
N ILE A 306 -22.37 -10.17 -3.50
CA ILE A 306 -21.24 -10.98 -4.04
C ILE A 306 -21.79 -12.21 -4.76
N GLU A 307 -22.73 -12.94 -4.17
CA GLU A 307 -23.33 -14.12 -4.77
C GLU A 307 -24.09 -13.77 -6.06
N ARG A 308 -24.85 -12.68 -6.05
CA ARG A 308 -25.57 -12.20 -7.24
C ARG A 308 -24.59 -11.86 -8.36
N LEU A 309 -23.53 -11.09 -8.08
CA LEU A 309 -22.51 -10.75 -9.05
C LEU A 309 -21.84 -12.00 -9.63
N LYS A 310 -21.53 -12.99 -8.78
CA LYS A 310 -20.94 -14.26 -9.21
C LYS A 310 -21.87 -15.05 -10.16
N ILE A 311 -23.16 -15.10 -9.89
CA ILE A 311 -24.18 -15.75 -10.77
C ILE A 311 -24.19 -15.07 -12.14
N GLU A 312 -24.04 -13.74 -12.20
CA GLU A 312 -24.01 -12.95 -13.43
C GLU A 312 -22.60 -12.91 -14.09
N GLY A 313 -21.69 -13.77 -13.62
CA GLY A 313 -20.35 -13.92 -14.20
C GLY A 313 -19.35 -12.84 -13.81
N VAL A 314 -19.52 -12.19 -12.66
CA VAL A 314 -18.64 -11.13 -12.15
C VAL A 314 -18.02 -11.56 -10.83
N LEU A 315 -16.68 -11.54 -10.72
CA LEU A 315 -15.97 -11.81 -9.48
C LEU A 315 -15.74 -10.49 -8.70
N ALA A 316 -16.57 -10.27 -7.68
CA ALA A 316 -16.38 -9.22 -6.69
C ALA A 316 -15.94 -9.85 -5.36
N VAL A 317 -15.18 -9.13 -4.54
CA VAL A 317 -14.58 -9.68 -3.34
C VAL A 317 -14.69 -8.70 -2.16
N PHE A 318 -14.80 -9.24 -0.94
CA PHE A 318 -14.62 -8.44 0.27
C PHE A 318 -13.17 -7.97 0.39
N HIS A 319 -12.89 -7.04 1.31
CA HIS A 319 -11.50 -6.64 1.60
C HIS A 319 -11.29 -6.57 3.10
N TYR A 320 -10.16 -7.05 3.51
CA TYR A 320 -9.62 -7.13 4.87
C TYR A 320 -10.61 -7.60 5.95
N GLN A 321 -10.05 -8.17 6.99
CA GLN A 321 -10.66 -8.33 8.29
C GLN A 321 -9.95 -7.39 9.25
N SER A 322 -10.68 -6.81 10.17
CA SER A 322 -10.10 -5.98 11.24
C SER A 322 -9.05 -6.78 12.01
N LEU A 323 -7.82 -6.27 12.09
CA LEU A 323 -6.71 -7.00 12.70
C LEU A 323 -6.90 -7.20 14.20
N HIS A 324 -7.53 -6.25 14.89
CA HIS A 324 -7.80 -6.34 16.34
C HIS A 324 -8.69 -7.55 16.68
N ALA A 325 -9.64 -7.90 15.81
CA ALA A 325 -10.54 -9.03 15.98
C ALA A 325 -9.98 -10.36 15.40
N SER A 326 -8.80 -10.35 14.79
CA SER A 326 -8.19 -11.54 14.21
C SER A 326 -7.86 -12.58 15.26
N ARG A 327 -7.90 -13.87 14.88
CA ARG A 327 -7.51 -14.98 15.77
C ARG A 327 -6.13 -14.79 16.41
N PHE A 328 -5.21 -14.14 15.71
CA PHE A 328 -3.86 -13.89 16.22
C PHE A 328 -3.79 -12.76 17.25
N PHE A 329 -4.65 -11.74 17.10
CA PHE A 329 -4.50 -10.50 17.86
C PHE A 329 -5.60 -10.22 18.89
N ALA A 330 -6.74 -10.89 18.84
CA ALA A 330 -7.90 -10.63 19.70
C ALA A 330 -7.53 -10.64 21.21
N ASP A 331 -6.74 -11.61 21.64
CA ASP A 331 -6.29 -11.72 23.05
C ASP A 331 -5.16 -10.70 23.41
N ARG A 332 -4.63 -9.96 22.44
CA ARG A 332 -3.58 -8.95 22.60
C ARG A 332 -4.10 -7.53 22.48
N HIS A 333 -5.31 -7.37 21.96
CA HIS A 333 -5.97 -6.08 21.83
C HIS A 333 -6.37 -5.55 23.21
N ASP A 334 -6.37 -4.24 23.37
CA ASP A 334 -6.68 -3.57 24.64
C ASP A 334 -8.19 -3.49 24.96
N GLY A 335 -9.04 -4.12 24.13
CA GLY A 335 -10.48 -4.21 24.34
C GLY A 335 -11.29 -3.00 23.90
N ARG A 336 -10.68 -1.97 23.29
CA ARG A 336 -11.43 -0.84 22.72
C ARG A 336 -12.25 -1.29 21.52
N ASN A 337 -13.46 -0.72 21.41
CA ASN A 337 -14.29 -0.93 20.22
C ASN A 337 -13.76 -0.09 19.05
N LEU A 338 -13.73 -0.69 17.87
CA LEU A 338 -13.32 -0.05 16.61
C LEU A 338 -14.45 -0.21 15.57
N PRO A 339 -15.61 0.45 15.80
CA PRO A 339 -16.85 0.14 15.08
C PRO A 339 -16.79 0.47 13.59
N ASN A 340 -16.00 1.44 13.15
CA ASN A 340 -15.85 1.74 11.74
C ASN A 340 -15.00 0.69 11.02
N ALA A 341 -13.90 0.23 11.65
CA ALA A 341 -13.09 -0.86 11.11
C ALA A 341 -13.91 -2.15 10.94
N ASP A 342 -14.75 -2.49 11.93
CA ASP A 342 -15.64 -3.65 11.87
C ASP A 342 -16.72 -3.48 10.79
N ARG A 343 -17.30 -2.29 10.68
CA ARG A 343 -18.25 -2.00 9.60
C ARG A 343 -17.61 -2.17 8.22
N TYR A 344 -16.37 -1.73 8.00
CA TYR A 344 -15.70 -1.96 6.71
C TYR A 344 -15.39 -3.44 6.50
N THR A 345 -15.03 -4.18 7.54
CA THR A 345 -14.86 -5.65 7.47
C THR A 345 -16.13 -6.33 6.99
N ASP A 346 -17.28 -5.94 7.52
CA ASP A 346 -18.55 -6.58 7.21
C ASP A 346 -19.17 -6.09 5.90
N CYS A 347 -19.07 -4.81 5.61
CA CYS A 347 -19.91 -4.18 4.60
C CYS A 347 -19.18 -3.80 3.31
N LEU A 348 -17.83 -3.73 3.30
CA LEU A 348 -17.09 -3.29 2.12
C LEU A 348 -16.96 -4.41 1.09
N LEU A 349 -17.30 -4.07 -0.15
CA LEU A 349 -17.20 -4.92 -1.33
C LEU A 349 -16.39 -4.21 -2.41
N ARG A 350 -15.37 -4.88 -2.97
CA ARG A 350 -14.61 -4.39 -4.10
C ARG A 350 -15.16 -4.94 -5.42
N LEU A 351 -15.36 -4.05 -6.39
CA LEU A 351 -15.73 -4.41 -7.75
C LEU A 351 -14.47 -4.66 -8.61
N PRO A 352 -14.58 -5.39 -9.73
CA PRO A 352 -13.48 -5.60 -10.67
C PRO A 352 -12.82 -4.29 -11.09
N MET A 353 -11.46 -4.24 -11.05
CA MET A 353 -10.71 -3.05 -11.40
C MET A 353 -9.34 -3.40 -11.98
N PHE A 354 -9.21 -3.41 -13.31
CA PHE A 354 -7.96 -3.68 -14.04
C PHE A 354 -7.93 -2.93 -15.36
N TYR A 355 -6.75 -2.73 -15.93
CA TYR A 355 -6.51 -1.87 -17.09
C TYR A 355 -7.39 -2.22 -18.31
N GLU A 356 -7.54 -3.51 -18.62
CA GLU A 356 -8.26 -4.01 -19.82
C GLU A 356 -9.78 -4.17 -19.57
N LEU A 357 -10.29 -3.80 -18.38
CA LEU A 357 -11.73 -3.85 -18.11
C LEU A 357 -12.44 -2.91 -19.08
N SER A 358 -13.28 -3.49 -19.96
CA SER A 358 -13.98 -2.73 -21.00
C SER A 358 -15.14 -1.91 -20.43
N ASP A 359 -15.50 -0.87 -21.15
CA ASP A 359 -16.62 -0.01 -20.77
C ASP A 359 -17.94 -0.79 -20.70
N SER A 360 -18.16 -1.74 -21.62
CA SER A 360 -19.32 -2.63 -21.58
C SER A 360 -19.34 -3.58 -20.39
N GLN A 361 -18.16 -4.02 -19.92
CA GLN A 361 -18.06 -4.83 -18.70
C GLN A 361 -18.37 -4.01 -17.45
N VAL A 362 -17.91 -2.75 -17.38
CA VAL A 362 -18.28 -1.83 -16.29
C VAL A 362 -19.79 -1.61 -16.26
N GLU A 363 -20.40 -1.36 -17.42
CA GLU A 363 -21.84 -1.16 -17.57
C GLU A 363 -22.66 -2.41 -17.15
N HIS A 364 -22.20 -3.60 -17.54
CA HIS A 364 -22.79 -4.86 -17.08
C HIS A 364 -22.73 -4.99 -15.55
N ILE A 365 -21.56 -4.75 -14.94
CA ILE A 365 -21.40 -4.82 -13.48
C ILE A 365 -22.35 -3.84 -12.78
N CYS A 366 -22.38 -2.58 -13.22
CA CYS A 366 -23.30 -1.58 -12.66
C CYS A 366 -24.77 -1.98 -12.82
N THR A 367 -25.15 -2.54 -13.97
CA THR A 367 -26.51 -3.03 -14.22
C THR A 367 -26.89 -4.14 -13.24
N VAL A 368 -26.00 -5.08 -12.94
CA VAL A 368 -26.23 -6.14 -11.95
C VAL A 368 -26.42 -5.55 -10.56
N VAL A 369 -25.57 -4.59 -10.17
CA VAL A 369 -25.69 -3.90 -8.87
C VAL A 369 -27.02 -3.16 -8.77
N HIS A 370 -27.43 -2.40 -9.79
CA HIS A 370 -28.74 -1.73 -9.82
C HIS A 370 -29.92 -2.70 -9.71
N ARG A 371 -29.86 -3.85 -10.41
CA ARG A 371 -30.94 -4.87 -10.35
C ARG A 371 -31.01 -5.55 -8.99
N PHE A 372 -29.93 -5.58 -8.24
CA PHE A 372 -29.90 -6.17 -6.91
C PHE A 372 -30.63 -5.29 -5.88
N PHE A 373 -30.54 -3.96 -5.99
CA PHE A 373 -31.16 -3.03 -5.05
C PHE A 373 -32.58 -2.55 -5.48
N ARG A 374 -33.02 -2.89 -6.67
CA ARG A 374 -34.37 -2.60 -7.18
C ARG A 374 -35.26 -3.83 -7.14
#